data_82cc2d3014a2b1b5c9f04cc01283bb75
#
_entry.id   82cc2d3014a2b1b5c9f04cc01283bb75
#
_cell.length_a   1.000
_cell.length_b   1.000
_cell.length_c   1.000
_cell.angle_alpha   90.00
_cell.angle_beta   90.00
_cell.angle_gamma   90.00
#
_symmetry.space_group_name_H-M   'P 1'
#
loop_
_entity.id
_entity.type
_entity.pdbx_description
1 polymer ?
#
loop_
_entity_poly.entity_id
_entity_poly.type
_entity_poly.pdbx_seq_one_letter_code
_entity_poly.pdbx_strand_id
1 'polypeptide(L)'
;HYAVFGGSPFINQALNPAATLRENIIDTVLNPMSSVYLYASQLVFADNALNVNAERIFFALGNDRKRYTEIEDALGVKKTGNLAKQIKTLTDHEILSRSIPINKPNDNKKATYELSDNLLRFYYTFVYKNTSALQVLGAEAFYDEFIAPALTDFIARCFEDICREYFSLQVRSGQMNGV
;
A
#
# COMPACT_ATOMS: atom_id res chain seq x y z
N HIS A 1 -4.82 4.15 -13.35
CA HIS A 1 -5.39 4.79 -12.13
C HIS A 1 -5.55 3.79 -10.98
N TYR A 2 -6.17 2.62 -11.17
CA TYR A 2 -6.44 1.66 -10.10
C TYR A 2 -5.20 1.28 -9.27
N ALA A 3 -4.06 1.08 -9.92
CA ALA A 3 -2.81 0.72 -9.23
C ALA A 3 -2.34 1.78 -8.21
N VAL A 4 -2.70 3.05 -8.42
CA VAL A 4 -2.31 4.16 -7.53
C VAL A 4 -3.43 4.50 -6.54
N PHE A 5 -4.65 4.61 -7.02
CA PHE A 5 -5.77 5.16 -6.27
C PHE A 5 -6.70 4.10 -5.66
N GLY A 6 -6.56 2.84 -6.08
CA GLY A 6 -7.48 1.78 -5.68
C GLY A 6 -8.86 1.92 -6.28
N GLY A 7 -9.83 1.22 -5.68
CA GLY A 7 -11.23 1.19 -6.12
C GLY A 7 -12.20 1.95 -5.22
N SER A 8 -11.73 2.72 -4.24
CA SER A 8 -12.60 3.44 -3.32
C SER A 8 -13.46 4.48 -4.03
N PRO A 9 -14.81 4.46 -3.90
CA PRO A 9 -15.67 5.50 -4.47
C PRO A 9 -15.32 6.91 -4.02
N PHE A 10 -14.94 7.09 -2.76
CA PHE A 10 -14.52 8.37 -2.20
C PHE A 10 -13.30 8.94 -2.93
N ILE A 11 -12.28 8.10 -3.17
CA ILE A 11 -11.07 8.53 -3.90
C ILE A 11 -11.40 8.78 -5.36
N ASN A 12 -12.16 7.89 -6.01
CA ASN A 12 -12.51 8.03 -7.43
C ASN A 12 -13.31 9.30 -7.74
N GLN A 13 -14.13 9.78 -6.81
CA GLN A 13 -14.86 11.04 -6.96
C GLN A 13 -13.96 12.28 -6.97
N ALA A 14 -12.78 12.19 -6.35
CA ALA A 14 -11.80 13.29 -6.32
C ALA A 14 -10.91 13.35 -7.57
N LEU A 15 -10.96 12.32 -8.43
CA LEU A 15 -10.16 12.25 -9.65
C LEU A 15 -10.84 12.98 -10.80
N ASN A 16 -10.03 13.64 -11.63
CA ASN A 16 -10.50 14.18 -12.90
C ASN A 16 -10.40 13.10 -13.99
N PRO A 17 -11.53 12.60 -14.51
CA PRO A 17 -11.52 11.55 -15.54
C PRO A 17 -10.94 11.99 -16.90
N ALA A 18 -10.85 13.30 -17.15
CA ALA A 18 -10.26 13.85 -18.36
C ALA A 18 -8.74 14.10 -18.24
N ALA A 19 -8.20 14.04 -17.00
CA ALA A 19 -6.79 14.27 -16.75
C ALA A 19 -5.98 12.96 -16.87
N THR A 20 -4.69 13.11 -17.14
CA THR A 20 -3.72 12.01 -17.15
C THR A 20 -3.50 11.44 -15.73
N LEU A 21 -2.84 10.28 -15.66
CA LEU A 21 -2.43 9.72 -14.36
C LEU A 21 -1.49 10.67 -13.62
N ARG A 22 -0.54 11.31 -14.34
CA ARG A 22 0.40 12.27 -13.77
C ARG A 22 -0.32 13.46 -13.14
N GLU A 23 -1.23 14.08 -13.90
CA GLU A 23 -2.01 15.23 -13.41
C GLU A 23 -2.85 14.86 -12.18
N ASN A 24 -3.55 13.73 -12.21
CA ASN A 24 -4.33 13.29 -11.05
C ASN A 24 -3.43 13.04 -9.83
N ILE A 25 -2.23 12.47 -9.97
CA ILE A 25 -1.30 12.29 -8.84
C ILE A 25 -0.88 13.66 -8.29
N ILE A 26 -0.50 14.60 -9.15
CA ILE A 26 -0.05 15.94 -8.77
C ILE A 26 -1.16 16.69 -8.04
N ASP A 27 -2.36 16.71 -8.60
CA ASP A 27 -3.48 17.49 -8.08
C ASP A 27 -4.09 16.91 -6.79
N THR A 28 -3.87 15.60 -6.56
CA THR A 28 -4.48 14.92 -5.42
C THR A 28 -3.47 14.39 -4.40
N VAL A 29 -2.64 13.40 -4.75
CA VAL A 29 -1.73 12.75 -3.79
C VAL A 29 -0.57 13.64 -3.37
N LEU A 30 -0.13 14.56 -4.24
CA LEU A 30 0.95 15.50 -3.95
C LEU A 30 0.44 16.89 -3.51
N ASN A 31 -0.86 17.09 -3.45
CA ASN A 31 -1.46 18.32 -2.99
C ASN A 31 -1.93 18.19 -1.54
N PRO A 32 -1.25 18.84 -0.55
CA PRO A 32 -1.60 18.71 0.87
C PRO A 32 -3.02 19.20 1.23
N MET A 33 -3.65 20.00 0.36
CA MET A 33 -5.01 20.51 0.56
C MET A 33 -6.08 19.57 -0.01
N SER A 34 -5.69 18.51 -0.73
CA SER A 34 -6.65 17.58 -1.30
C SER A 34 -7.18 16.60 -0.26
N SER A 35 -8.43 16.18 -0.42
CA SER A 35 -9.03 15.13 0.41
C SER A 35 -8.31 13.78 0.28
N VAL A 36 -7.69 13.50 -0.87
CA VAL A 36 -6.92 12.28 -1.13
C VAL A 36 -5.62 12.26 -0.32
N TYR A 37 -4.87 13.38 -0.33
CA TYR A 37 -3.67 13.50 0.49
C TYR A 37 -4.01 13.40 1.99
N LEU A 38 -5.05 14.11 2.44
CA LEU A 38 -5.49 14.10 3.83
C LEU A 38 -5.91 12.68 4.26
N TYR A 39 -6.64 11.97 3.41
CA TYR A 39 -7.01 10.58 3.68
C TYR A 39 -5.76 9.72 3.87
N ALA A 40 -4.81 9.74 2.91
CA ALA A 40 -3.61 8.91 2.96
C ALA A 40 -2.70 9.24 4.16
N SER A 41 -2.59 10.54 4.51
CA SER A 41 -1.72 11.02 5.59
C SER A 41 -2.33 10.86 6.98
N GLN A 42 -3.66 10.84 7.10
CA GLN A 42 -4.36 10.86 8.39
C GLN A 42 -5.09 9.57 8.74
N LEU A 43 -5.13 8.58 7.84
CA LEU A 43 -5.86 7.32 8.09
C LEU A 43 -5.43 6.65 9.40
N VAL A 44 -4.14 6.72 9.73
CA VAL A 44 -3.58 6.15 10.97
C VAL A 44 -4.07 6.88 12.22
N PHE A 45 -4.36 8.19 12.11
CA PHE A 45 -4.79 9.01 13.24
C PHE A 45 -6.30 8.98 13.47
N ALA A 46 -7.07 8.64 12.43
CA ALA A 46 -8.53 8.61 12.49
C ALA A 46 -9.06 7.45 13.35
N ASP A 47 -8.29 6.39 13.48
CA ASP A 47 -8.65 5.22 14.29
C ASP A 47 -7.74 5.11 15.53
N ASN A 48 -8.29 5.40 16.72
CA ASN A 48 -7.59 5.28 18.00
C ASN A 48 -7.07 3.86 18.29
N ALA A 49 -7.52 2.85 17.55
CA ALA A 49 -7.02 1.48 17.64
C ALA A 49 -5.67 1.29 16.89
N LEU A 50 -5.37 2.19 15.94
CA LEU A 50 -4.13 2.20 15.20
C LEU A 50 -3.12 3.07 15.96
N ASN A 51 -2.28 2.45 16.75
CA ASN A 51 -1.34 3.21 17.56
C ASN A 51 -0.10 3.67 16.75
N VAL A 52 0.70 4.56 17.36
CA VAL A 52 1.86 5.31 16.83
C VAL A 52 2.89 4.46 16.01
N ASN A 53 2.81 3.15 16.06
CA ASN A 53 3.74 2.29 15.31
C ASN A 53 3.19 1.79 13.97
N ALA A 54 1.90 2.03 13.66
CA ALA A 54 1.31 1.58 12.40
C ALA A 54 1.99 2.23 11.19
N GLU A 55 2.30 3.53 11.26
CA GLU A 55 3.03 4.23 10.18
C GLU A 55 4.39 3.61 9.89
N ARG A 56 5.12 3.20 10.94
CA ARG A 56 6.42 2.54 10.77
C ARG A 56 6.26 1.20 10.07
N ILE A 57 5.20 0.45 10.38
CA ILE A 57 4.89 -0.82 9.70
C ILE A 57 4.53 -0.55 8.24
N PHE A 58 3.68 0.44 7.96
CA PHE A 58 3.30 0.82 6.59
C PHE A 58 4.52 1.25 5.78
N PHE A 59 5.37 2.06 6.39
CA PHE A 59 6.61 2.47 5.75
C PHE A 59 7.55 1.27 5.50
N ALA A 60 7.70 0.37 6.47
CA ALA A 60 8.53 -0.83 6.31
C ALA A 60 8.00 -1.76 5.21
N LEU A 61 6.68 -1.80 4.99
CA LEU A 61 6.07 -2.55 3.90
C LEU A 61 6.21 -1.83 2.55
N GLY A 62 5.82 -0.54 2.49
CA GLY A 62 5.79 0.21 1.24
C GLY A 62 5.00 -0.54 0.17
N ASN A 63 5.62 -0.77 -1.00
CA ASN A 63 5.05 -1.57 -2.08
C ASN A 63 5.42 -3.07 -2.00
N ASP A 64 6.04 -3.53 -0.89
CA ASP A 64 6.56 -4.88 -0.78
C ASP A 64 5.67 -5.80 0.04
N ARG A 65 5.77 -7.11 -0.27
CA ARG A 65 5.32 -8.19 0.60
C ARG A 65 6.46 -8.61 1.50
N LYS A 66 6.24 -8.57 2.81
CA LYS A 66 7.26 -8.96 3.78
C LYS A 66 6.74 -10.00 4.75
N ARG A 67 7.62 -10.93 5.13
CA ARG A 67 7.38 -11.82 6.25
C ARG A 67 7.48 -11.06 7.56
N TYR A 68 6.92 -11.64 8.61
CA TYR A 68 6.98 -11.06 9.94
C TYR A 68 8.42 -10.70 10.36
N THR A 69 9.39 -11.60 10.12
CA THR A 69 10.80 -11.37 10.46
C THR A 69 11.43 -10.24 9.65
N GLU A 70 11.05 -10.08 8.39
CA GLU A 70 11.54 -9.00 7.54
C GLU A 70 10.98 -7.63 7.98
N ILE A 71 9.76 -7.61 8.54
CA ILE A 71 9.19 -6.40 9.17
C ILE A 71 9.93 -6.09 10.48
N GLU A 72 10.19 -7.09 11.34
CA GLU A 72 11.00 -6.92 12.56
C GLU A 72 12.36 -6.31 12.25
N ASP A 73 13.06 -6.85 11.25
CA ASP A 73 14.39 -6.39 10.85
C ASP A 73 14.33 -4.94 10.30
N ALA A 74 13.35 -4.63 9.45
CA ALA A 74 13.16 -3.28 8.90
C ALA A 74 12.84 -2.24 9.97
N LEU A 75 12.15 -2.63 11.03
CA LEU A 75 11.80 -1.75 12.15
C LEU A 75 12.93 -1.63 13.20
N GLY A 76 13.94 -2.50 13.14
CA GLY A 76 14.99 -2.59 14.15
C GLY A 76 14.47 -2.96 15.54
N VAL A 77 13.33 -3.66 15.61
CA VAL A 77 12.72 -4.06 16.89
C VAL A 77 13.08 -5.50 17.20
N LYS A 78 13.49 -5.76 18.44
CA LYS A 78 13.67 -7.14 18.92
C LYS A 78 12.30 -7.78 19.13
N LYS A 79 12.24 -9.13 19.03
CA LYS A 79 11.02 -9.95 19.20
C LYS A 79 10.25 -9.54 20.46
N THR A 80 9.35 -8.60 20.32
CA THR A 80 8.42 -8.16 21.35
C THR A 80 7.02 -8.55 20.89
N GLY A 81 6.21 -9.11 21.80
CA GLY A 81 4.83 -9.48 21.49
C GLY A 81 3.96 -8.30 20.99
N ASN A 82 4.45 -7.07 21.12
CA ASN A 82 3.76 -5.87 20.70
C ASN A 82 3.62 -5.78 19.18
N LEU A 83 4.67 -6.06 18.38
CA LEU A 83 4.59 -6.04 16.91
C LEU A 83 3.59 -7.09 16.41
N ALA A 84 3.59 -8.29 16.97
CA ALA A 84 2.64 -9.35 16.60
C ALA A 84 1.19 -8.91 16.86
N LYS A 85 0.92 -8.26 17.99
CA LYS A 85 -0.40 -7.71 18.31
C LYS A 85 -0.80 -6.61 17.31
N GLN A 86 0.11 -5.72 16.96
CA GLN A 86 -0.14 -4.64 16.01
C GLN A 86 -0.44 -5.17 14.61
N ILE A 87 0.40 -6.10 14.09
CA ILE A 87 0.16 -6.72 12.78
C ILE A 87 -1.19 -7.45 12.78
N LYS A 88 -1.52 -8.16 13.87
CA LYS A 88 -2.83 -8.80 13.99
C LYS A 88 -3.95 -7.78 13.94
N THR A 89 -3.90 -6.70 14.72
CA THR A 89 -4.91 -5.63 14.70
C THR A 89 -5.07 -5.05 13.31
N LEU A 90 -3.97 -4.69 12.63
CA LEU A 90 -4.01 -4.14 11.27
C LEU A 90 -4.60 -5.12 10.26
N THR A 91 -4.37 -6.42 10.45
CA THR A 91 -4.95 -7.46 9.60
C THR A 91 -6.44 -7.66 9.90
N ASP A 92 -6.84 -7.65 11.18
CA ASP A 92 -8.25 -7.76 11.59
C ASP A 92 -9.09 -6.57 11.08
N HIS A 93 -8.46 -5.38 10.91
CA HIS A 93 -9.07 -4.18 10.30
C HIS A 93 -8.91 -4.10 8.77
N GLU A 94 -8.42 -5.17 8.12
CA GLU A 94 -8.23 -5.26 6.67
C GLU A 94 -7.27 -4.20 6.07
N ILE A 95 -6.48 -3.51 6.90
CA ILE A 95 -5.46 -2.56 6.46
C ILE A 95 -4.24 -3.30 5.91
N LEU A 96 -3.92 -4.44 6.52
CA LEU A 96 -2.94 -5.38 5.99
C LEU A 96 -3.63 -6.62 5.45
N SER A 97 -3.26 -7.05 4.26
CA SER A 97 -3.57 -8.37 3.77
C SER A 97 -2.48 -9.37 4.19
N ARG A 98 -2.92 -10.58 4.53
CA ARG A 98 -2.06 -11.70 4.91
C ARG A 98 -2.20 -12.81 3.90
N SER A 99 -1.09 -13.21 3.29
CA SER A 99 -1.04 -14.31 2.33
C SER A 99 -0.16 -15.43 2.83
N ILE A 100 -0.58 -16.69 2.61
CA ILE A 100 0.20 -17.89 2.89
C ILE A 100 0.41 -18.63 1.56
N PRO A 101 1.60 -19.16 1.27
CA PRO A 101 1.84 -19.93 0.06
C PRO A 101 0.90 -21.15 -0.02
N ILE A 102 0.26 -21.35 -1.18
CA ILE A 102 -0.72 -22.42 -1.44
C ILE A 102 -0.13 -23.81 -1.19
N ASN A 103 1.15 -23.98 -1.51
CA ASN A 103 1.86 -25.26 -1.32
C ASN A 103 2.24 -25.57 0.14
N LYS A 104 2.04 -24.63 1.07
CA LYS A 104 2.32 -24.77 2.51
C LYS A 104 1.29 -24.02 3.37
N PRO A 105 0.00 -24.41 3.29
CA PRO A 105 -1.10 -23.64 3.92
C PRO A 105 -1.04 -23.59 5.45
N ASN A 106 -0.32 -24.51 6.08
CA ASN A 106 -0.19 -24.58 7.55
C ASN A 106 1.11 -23.95 8.07
N ASP A 107 1.97 -23.41 7.21
CA ASP A 107 3.24 -22.80 7.61
C ASP A 107 3.08 -21.28 7.85
N ASN A 108 2.63 -20.92 9.03
CA ASN A 108 2.46 -19.54 9.46
C ASN A 108 3.76 -18.71 9.40
N LYS A 109 4.94 -19.37 9.44
CA LYS A 109 6.24 -18.68 9.34
C LYS A 109 6.51 -18.13 7.93
N LYS A 110 5.79 -18.67 6.93
CA LYS A 110 5.87 -18.23 5.52
C LYS A 110 4.79 -17.22 5.16
N ALA A 111 3.93 -16.87 6.11
CA ALA A 111 2.95 -15.81 5.89
C ALA A 111 3.66 -14.51 5.54
N THR A 112 3.16 -13.83 4.53
CA THR A 112 3.58 -12.49 4.11
C THR A 112 2.45 -11.49 4.36
N TYR A 113 2.83 -10.26 4.59
CA TYR A 113 1.95 -9.14 4.85
C TYR A 113 2.24 -8.03 3.84
N GLU A 114 1.19 -7.34 3.41
CA GLU A 114 1.27 -6.18 2.52
C GLU A 114 0.15 -5.20 2.86
N LEU A 115 0.28 -3.95 2.44
CA LEU A 115 -0.81 -2.97 2.53
C LEU A 115 -1.94 -3.38 1.57
N SER A 116 -3.17 -3.39 2.05
CA SER A 116 -4.35 -3.75 1.24
C SER A 116 -4.77 -2.63 0.31
N ASP A 117 -4.57 -1.38 0.73
CA ASP A 117 -4.99 -0.19 0.00
C ASP A 117 -3.87 0.32 -0.93
N ASN A 118 -4.17 0.48 -2.22
CA ASN A 118 -3.20 0.91 -3.22
C ASN A 118 -2.75 2.36 -3.02
N LEU A 119 -3.63 3.24 -2.56
CA LEU A 119 -3.27 4.64 -2.27
C LEU A 119 -2.31 4.72 -1.10
N LEU A 120 -2.52 3.93 -0.04
CA LEU A 120 -1.57 3.84 1.07
C LEU A 120 -0.23 3.26 0.62
N ARG A 121 -0.23 2.21 -0.22
CA ARG A 121 1.01 1.71 -0.83
C ARG A 121 1.77 2.82 -1.53
N PHE A 122 1.08 3.58 -2.41
CA PHE A 122 1.69 4.67 -3.16
C PHE A 122 2.23 5.75 -2.23
N TYR A 123 1.42 6.20 -1.27
CA TYR A 123 1.79 7.24 -0.32
C TYR A 123 3.01 6.86 0.52
N TYR A 124 3.03 5.67 1.11
CA TYR A 124 4.15 5.21 1.94
C TYR A 124 5.40 4.82 1.13
N THR A 125 5.25 4.52 -0.14
CA THR A 125 6.39 4.28 -1.03
C THR A 125 7.08 5.57 -1.44
N PHE A 126 6.33 6.59 -1.85
CA PHE A 126 6.89 7.78 -2.50
C PHE A 126 6.86 9.03 -1.63
N VAL A 127 5.79 9.26 -0.88
CA VAL A 127 5.50 10.56 -0.27
C VAL A 127 5.91 10.63 1.18
N TYR A 128 5.56 9.64 1.99
CA TYR A 128 5.68 9.67 3.45
C TYR A 128 7.06 10.14 3.97
N LYS A 129 8.15 9.58 3.46
CA LYS A 129 9.51 9.99 3.85
C LYS A 129 10.00 11.27 3.20
N ASN A 130 9.40 11.65 2.11
CA ASN A 130 9.88 12.70 1.23
C ASN A 130 9.03 13.98 1.32
N THR A 131 8.22 14.12 2.38
CA THR A 131 7.32 15.29 2.55
C THR A 131 8.08 16.61 2.56
N SER A 132 9.28 16.66 3.15
CA SER A 132 10.14 17.85 3.11
C SER A 132 10.62 18.16 1.69
N ALA A 133 10.97 17.14 0.91
CA ALA A 133 11.35 17.32 -0.49
C ALA A 133 10.15 17.81 -1.33
N LEU A 134 8.95 17.25 -1.08
CA LEU A 134 7.72 17.70 -1.72
C LEU A 134 7.44 19.19 -1.44
N GLN A 135 7.64 19.65 -0.22
CA GLN A 135 7.46 21.06 0.15
C GLN A 135 8.47 21.99 -0.54
N VAL A 136 9.71 21.54 -0.68
CA VAL A 136 10.78 22.35 -1.28
C VAL A 136 10.70 22.39 -2.80
N LEU A 137 10.49 21.25 -3.43
CA LEU A 137 10.48 21.12 -4.89
C LEU A 137 9.16 21.51 -5.54
N GLY A 138 8.05 21.39 -4.79
CA GLY A 138 6.71 21.44 -5.35
C GLY A 138 6.32 20.13 -6.05
N ALA A 139 5.02 19.97 -6.31
CA ALA A 139 4.44 18.70 -6.76
C ALA A 139 4.96 18.23 -8.13
N GLU A 140 5.16 19.15 -9.07
CA GLU A 140 5.65 18.83 -10.44
C GLU A 140 7.06 18.25 -10.41
N ALA A 141 8.02 18.99 -9.83
CA ALA A 141 9.41 18.54 -9.78
C ALA A 141 9.57 17.31 -8.89
N PHE A 142 8.79 17.23 -7.81
CA PHE A 142 8.76 16.05 -6.96
C PHE A 142 8.28 14.81 -7.72
N TYR A 143 7.22 14.94 -8.52
CA TYR A 143 6.74 13.84 -9.36
C TYR A 143 7.85 13.35 -10.31
N ASP A 144 8.48 14.28 -11.04
CA ASP A 144 9.48 13.95 -12.05
C ASP A 144 10.74 13.30 -11.45
N GLU A 145 11.14 13.70 -10.23
CA GLU A 145 12.35 13.19 -9.58
C GLU A 145 12.09 11.88 -8.79
N PHE A 146 11.00 11.80 -8.04
CA PHE A 146 10.77 10.70 -7.09
C PHE A 146 9.79 9.63 -7.57
N ILE A 147 8.83 9.99 -8.43
CA ILE A 147 7.75 9.08 -8.81
C ILE A 147 7.94 8.54 -10.22
N ALA A 148 8.15 9.39 -11.20
CA ALA A 148 8.20 9.00 -12.61
C ALA A 148 9.22 7.87 -12.89
N PRO A 149 10.44 7.86 -12.32
CA PRO A 149 11.42 6.81 -12.57
C PRO A 149 10.99 5.42 -12.10
N ALA A 150 10.19 5.33 -11.04
CA ALA A 150 9.79 4.08 -10.41
C ALA A 150 8.30 3.72 -10.61
N LEU A 151 7.53 4.58 -11.26
CA LEU A 151 6.09 4.40 -11.41
C LEU A 151 5.72 3.14 -12.19
N THR A 152 6.48 2.83 -13.24
CA THR A 152 6.23 1.63 -14.07
C THR A 152 6.37 0.36 -13.25
N ASP A 153 7.43 0.25 -12.45
CA ASP A 153 7.67 -0.91 -11.59
C ASP A 153 6.61 -1.01 -10.48
N PHE A 154 6.20 0.14 -9.93
CA PHE A 154 5.11 0.20 -8.96
C PHE A 154 3.81 -0.36 -9.54
N ILE A 155 3.43 0.09 -10.75
CA ILE A 155 2.21 -0.36 -11.43
C ILE A 155 2.29 -1.84 -11.82
N ALA A 156 3.44 -2.30 -12.32
CA ALA A 156 3.66 -3.69 -12.69
C ALA A 156 3.39 -4.64 -11.52
N ARG A 157 3.83 -4.26 -10.32
CA ARG A 157 3.60 -5.06 -9.12
C ARG A 157 2.12 -5.16 -8.74
N CYS A 158 1.38 -4.06 -8.84
CA CYS A 158 -0.07 -4.09 -8.64
C CYS A 158 -0.77 -4.96 -9.69
N PHE A 159 -0.29 -4.93 -10.93
CA PHE A 159 -0.83 -5.77 -12.00
C PHE A 159 -0.63 -7.27 -11.74
N GLU A 160 0.51 -7.67 -11.17
CA GLU A 160 0.74 -9.05 -10.73
C GLU A 160 -0.32 -9.50 -9.70
N ASP A 161 -0.70 -8.63 -8.79
CA ASP A 161 -1.72 -8.91 -7.77
C ASP A 161 -3.09 -9.12 -8.41
N ILE A 162 -3.47 -8.25 -9.35
CA ILE A 162 -4.72 -8.37 -10.13
C ILE A 162 -4.74 -9.68 -10.92
N CYS A 163 -3.65 -10.03 -11.58
CA CYS A 163 -3.54 -11.29 -12.31
C CYS A 163 -3.71 -12.50 -11.39
N ARG A 164 -3.07 -12.47 -10.22
CA ARG A 164 -3.16 -13.55 -9.22
C ARG A 164 -4.58 -13.72 -8.70
N GLU A 165 -5.26 -12.62 -8.41
CA GLU A 165 -6.66 -12.64 -7.99
C GLU A 165 -7.55 -13.19 -9.10
N TYR A 166 -7.41 -12.70 -10.32
CA TYR A 166 -8.13 -13.19 -11.48
C TYR A 166 -7.97 -14.70 -11.68
N PHE A 167 -6.74 -15.21 -11.68
CA PHE A 167 -6.50 -16.66 -11.81
C PHE A 167 -7.11 -17.44 -10.65
N SER A 168 -7.03 -16.92 -9.43
CA SER A 168 -7.65 -17.57 -8.26
C SER A 168 -9.17 -17.67 -8.40
N LEU A 169 -9.82 -16.65 -8.96
CA LEU A 169 -11.25 -16.65 -9.24
C LEU A 169 -11.61 -17.65 -10.35
N GLN A 170 -10.80 -17.74 -11.42
CA GLN A 170 -10.99 -18.68 -12.52
C GLN A 170 -10.89 -20.13 -12.05
N VAL A 171 -9.92 -20.43 -11.17
CA VAL A 171 -9.78 -21.76 -10.55
C VAL A 171 -10.99 -22.09 -9.67
N ARG A 172 -11.42 -21.14 -8.82
CA ARG A 172 -12.59 -21.35 -7.93
C ARG A 172 -13.90 -21.52 -8.69
N SER A 173 -14.04 -20.86 -9.84
CA SER A 173 -15.24 -20.99 -10.70
C SER A 173 -15.23 -22.22 -11.58
N GLY A 174 -14.17 -23.04 -11.53
CA GLY A 174 -14.01 -24.23 -12.37
C GLY A 174 -13.74 -23.94 -13.85
N GLN A 175 -13.42 -22.70 -14.20
CA GLN A 175 -13.10 -22.30 -15.57
C GLN A 175 -11.65 -22.61 -15.94
N MET A 176 -10.79 -22.83 -14.94
CA MET A 176 -9.41 -23.31 -15.11
C MET A 176 -9.15 -24.43 -14.12
N ASN A 177 -8.50 -25.49 -14.60
CA ASN A 177 -7.99 -26.55 -13.72
C ASN A 177 -6.78 -25.99 -12.95
N GLY A 178 -6.84 -26.05 -11.62
CA GLY A 178 -5.69 -25.74 -10.77
C GLY A 178 -4.54 -26.71 -11.05
N VAL A 179 -3.33 -26.20 -11.16
CA VAL A 179 -2.09 -26.97 -11.28
C VAL A 179 -1.68 -27.50 -9.91
#